data_6048ca95b3eec92229cb487cd29e2c0f
#
_entry.id   6048ca95b3eec92229cb487cd29e2c0f
#
_cell.length_a   1.000
_cell.length_b   1.000
_cell.length_c   1.000
_cell.angle_alpha   90.00
_cell.angle_beta   90.00
_cell.angle_gamma   90.00
#
_symmetry.space_group_name_H-M   'P 1'
#
loop_
_entity.id
_entity.type
_entity.pdbx_description
1 polymer ?
#
loop_
_entity_poly.entity_id
_entity_poly.type
_entity_poly.pdbx_seq_one_letter_code
_entity_poly.pdbx_strand_id
1 'polypeptide(L)'
;MVNLGQAWAEAFNKLHPEVNIAVTGGGSGTGIAALISGTCDIAESSRSVAEKEIVQGKAAGCVFNEELVALDGIVVVVHPSNPVGALTMEALREIFLGNVRNWKQVGGPDRPIVLLSREFNSGTHIFFKEHVLRRGKSKGTEEFSPRSLLMPSSYAIAEEVSRNENAIGYYGLGYISPRQKVVAVAAGENEPFIAPDLETIRSNRYPISRPLFLYTNGKPQGAVKAFIDFAYSKEGQEIVVKTDFVPFK
;
A
#
# COMPACT_ATOMS: atom_id res chain seq x y z
N MET A 1 0.44 6.22 1.63
CA MET A 1 0.69 7.52 0.93
C MET A 1 0.58 8.74 1.85
N VAL A 2 -0.23 8.75 2.92
CA VAL A 2 -0.40 9.96 3.76
C VAL A 2 0.93 10.61 4.17
N ASN A 3 1.92 9.84 4.62
CA ASN A 3 3.24 10.37 4.99
C ASN A 3 3.96 11.05 3.80
N LEU A 4 3.83 10.48 2.62
CA LEU A 4 4.41 11.04 1.39
C LEU A 4 3.70 12.34 1.00
N GLY A 5 2.36 12.34 1.01
CA GLY A 5 1.57 13.53 0.71
C GLY A 5 1.82 14.68 1.69
N GLN A 6 1.94 14.37 2.99
CA GLN A 6 2.31 15.36 4.00
C GLN A 6 3.71 15.96 3.75
N ALA A 7 4.70 15.11 3.46
CA ALA A 7 6.05 15.57 3.17
C ALA A 7 6.13 16.42 1.90
N TRP A 8 5.38 16.06 0.84
CA TRP A 8 5.24 16.90 -0.35
C TRP A 8 4.54 18.23 -0.04
N ALA A 9 3.44 18.21 0.72
CA ALA A 9 2.71 19.42 1.08
C ALA A 9 3.57 20.40 1.89
N GLU A 10 4.32 19.89 2.88
CA GLU A 10 5.24 20.71 3.68
C GLU A 10 6.36 21.35 2.82
N ALA A 11 6.94 20.59 1.89
CA ALA A 11 7.98 21.11 1.01
C ALA A 11 7.42 22.09 -0.01
N PHE A 12 6.28 21.78 -0.61
CA PHE A 12 5.61 22.66 -1.57
C PHE A 12 5.18 23.98 -0.95
N ASN A 13 4.63 23.97 0.28
CA ASN A 13 4.23 25.18 0.99
C ASN A 13 5.39 26.16 1.27
N LYS A 14 6.63 25.67 1.37
CA LYS A 14 7.81 26.54 1.48
C LYS A 14 8.08 27.35 0.20
N LEU A 15 7.75 26.76 -0.95
CA LEU A 15 7.91 27.39 -2.28
C LEU A 15 6.68 28.21 -2.67
N HIS A 16 5.50 27.83 -2.17
CA HIS A 16 4.19 28.38 -2.49
C HIS A 16 3.39 28.67 -1.22
N PRO A 17 3.81 29.64 -0.39
CA PRO A 17 3.17 29.93 0.90
C PRO A 17 1.72 30.46 0.77
N GLU A 18 1.35 30.92 -0.43
CA GLU A 18 -0.01 31.33 -0.77
C GLU A 18 -0.99 30.15 -0.98
N VAL A 19 -0.48 28.93 -1.13
CA VAL A 19 -1.31 27.73 -1.36
C VAL A 19 -1.54 27.00 -0.04
N ASN A 20 -2.80 26.85 0.36
CA ASN A 20 -3.16 26.09 1.55
C ASN A 20 -3.45 24.62 1.19
N ILE A 21 -2.65 23.68 1.71
CA ILE A 21 -2.80 22.26 1.46
C ILE A 21 -3.17 21.53 2.76
N ALA A 22 -4.32 20.86 2.75
CA ALA A 22 -4.74 19.98 3.84
C ALA A 22 -4.66 18.51 3.38
N VAL A 23 -3.80 17.73 4.04
CA VAL A 23 -3.69 16.28 3.76
C VAL A 23 -4.48 15.50 4.79
N THR A 24 -5.43 14.70 4.33
CA THR A 24 -6.29 13.86 5.17
C THR A 24 -6.07 12.38 4.89
N GLY A 25 -6.20 11.55 5.91
CA GLY A 25 -6.12 10.09 5.79
C GLY A 25 -7.48 9.45 5.51
N GLY A 26 -7.52 8.11 5.39
CA GLY A 26 -8.76 7.34 5.21
C GLY A 26 -8.62 6.18 4.21
N GLY A 27 -7.56 6.18 3.43
CA GLY A 27 -7.26 5.17 2.41
C GLY A 27 -7.78 5.54 1.01
N SER A 28 -7.32 4.80 -0.01
CA SER A 28 -7.56 5.10 -1.43
C SER A 28 -9.05 5.21 -1.77
N GLY A 29 -9.89 4.33 -1.23
CA GLY A 29 -11.33 4.38 -1.47
C GLY A 29 -11.99 5.65 -0.95
N THR A 30 -11.55 6.15 0.21
CA THR A 30 -12.04 7.41 0.79
C THR A 30 -11.60 8.61 -0.05
N GLY A 31 -10.33 8.66 -0.47
CA GLY A 31 -9.81 9.73 -1.35
C GLY A 31 -10.55 9.76 -2.70
N ILE A 32 -10.74 8.60 -3.34
CA ILE A 32 -11.47 8.50 -4.61
C ILE A 32 -12.92 8.96 -4.44
N ALA A 33 -13.60 8.56 -3.35
CA ALA A 33 -14.97 9.01 -3.07
C ALA A 33 -15.02 10.53 -2.84
N ALA A 34 -14.06 11.10 -2.13
CA ALA A 34 -13.94 12.55 -1.92
C ALA A 34 -13.72 13.29 -3.25
N LEU A 35 -12.91 12.75 -4.16
CA LEU A 35 -12.72 13.32 -5.48
C LEU A 35 -14.01 13.28 -6.32
N ILE A 36 -14.73 12.17 -6.30
CA ILE A 36 -16.02 12.03 -6.98
C ILE A 36 -17.05 13.05 -6.46
N SER A 37 -17.09 13.29 -5.14
CA SER A 37 -17.99 14.24 -4.51
C SER A 37 -17.54 15.71 -4.60
N GLY A 38 -16.34 15.97 -5.14
CA GLY A 38 -15.77 17.32 -5.24
C GLY A 38 -15.34 17.91 -3.90
N THR A 39 -15.11 17.07 -2.87
CA THR A 39 -14.65 17.52 -1.54
C THR A 39 -13.13 17.48 -1.38
N CYS A 40 -12.39 17.01 -2.37
CA CYS A 40 -10.93 17.18 -2.49
C CYS A 40 -10.54 17.46 -3.95
N ASP A 41 -9.39 18.10 -4.13
CA ASP A 41 -8.83 18.43 -5.44
C ASP A 41 -7.94 17.30 -5.98
N ILE A 42 -7.27 16.59 -5.08
CA ILE A 42 -6.34 15.48 -5.38
C ILE A 42 -6.67 14.28 -4.49
N ALA A 43 -6.89 13.13 -5.09
CA ALA A 43 -7.00 11.87 -4.35
C ALA A 43 -5.70 11.06 -4.46
N GLU A 44 -5.07 10.77 -3.33
CA GLU A 44 -3.95 9.84 -3.25
C GLU A 44 -4.44 8.39 -3.28
N SER A 45 -3.91 7.58 -4.18
CA SER A 45 -4.29 6.18 -4.28
C SER A 45 -3.09 5.26 -4.47
N SER A 46 -3.11 4.13 -3.80
CA SER A 46 -2.12 3.05 -3.94
C SER A 46 -2.68 1.84 -4.72
N ARG A 47 -3.64 2.11 -5.59
CA ARG A 47 -4.23 1.21 -6.57
C ARG A 47 -4.90 2.01 -7.68
N SER A 48 -5.16 1.38 -8.80
CA SER A 48 -6.02 2.00 -9.82
C SER A 48 -7.46 2.19 -9.32
N VAL A 49 -8.15 3.16 -9.92
CA VAL A 49 -9.58 3.38 -9.68
C VAL A 49 -10.36 2.14 -10.14
N ALA A 50 -11.24 1.63 -9.28
CA ALA A 50 -12.03 0.45 -9.58
C ALA A 50 -13.13 0.75 -10.59
N GLU A 51 -13.54 -0.26 -11.39
CA GLU A 51 -14.58 -0.11 -12.41
C GLU A 51 -15.88 0.53 -11.88
N LYS A 52 -16.30 0.11 -10.66
CA LYS A 52 -17.47 0.71 -9.99
C LYS A 52 -17.29 2.20 -9.66
N GLU A 53 -16.05 2.61 -9.29
CA GLU A 53 -15.74 4.01 -8.99
C GLU A 53 -15.70 4.85 -10.26
N ILE A 54 -15.22 4.27 -11.37
CA ILE A 54 -15.27 4.92 -12.70
C ILE A 54 -16.73 5.19 -13.11
N VAL A 55 -17.62 4.20 -12.92
CA VAL A 55 -19.04 4.37 -13.22
C VAL A 55 -19.66 5.45 -12.33
N GLN A 56 -19.37 5.44 -11.03
CA GLN A 56 -19.87 6.46 -10.09
C GLN A 56 -19.32 7.85 -10.43
N GLY A 57 -18.02 7.96 -10.74
CA GLY A 57 -17.39 9.22 -11.15
C GLY A 57 -18.06 9.79 -12.40
N LYS A 58 -18.26 8.96 -13.43
CA LYS A 58 -18.93 9.38 -14.66
C LYS A 58 -20.35 9.90 -14.40
N ALA A 59 -21.13 9.24 -13.52
CA ALA A 59 -22.45 9.67 -13.13
C ALA A 59 -22.45 11.02 -12.38
N ALA A 60 -21.39 11.30 -11.61
CA ALA A 60 -21.21 12.55 -10.88
C ALA A 60 -20.48 13.66 -11.69
N GLY A 61 -20.13 13.41 -12.97
CA GLY A 61 -19.38 14.37 -13.79
C GLY A 61 -17.87 14.44 -13.46
N CYS A 62 -17.35 13.49 -12.70
CA CYS A 62 -15.94 13.36 -12.40
C CYS A 62 -15.24 12.52 -13.48
N VAL A 63 -14.24 13.11 -14.14
CA VAL A 63 -13.40 12.45 -15.14
C VAL A 63 -12.01 12.26 -14.55
N PHE A 64 -11.67 11.05 -14.17
CA PHE A 64 -10.39 10.75 -13.54
C PHE A 64 -9.21 11.02 -14.50
N ASN A 65 -8.30 11.88 -14.07
CA ASN A 65 -6.97 12.01 -14.65
C ASN A 65 -5.98 11.33 -13.70
N GLU A 66 -5.22 10.37 -14.21
CA GLU A 66 -4.29 9.51 -13.45
C GLU A 66 -2.86 9.98 -13.63
N GLU A 67 -2.16 10.22 -12.53
CA GLU A 67 -0.75 10.59 -12.50
C GLU A 67 0.03 9.55 -11.67
N LEU A 68 0.88 8.74 -12.31
CA LEU A 68 1.79 7.83 -11.63
C LEU A 68 2.95 8.59 -11.02
N VAL A 69 3.05 8.65 -9.71
CA VAL A 69 4.03 9.51 -9.02
C VAL A 69 5.14 8.76 -8.28
N ALA A 70 4.92 7.50 -7.93
CA ALA A 70 5.91 6.65 -7.25
C ALA A 70 5.52 5.18 -7.35
N LEU A 71 6.42 4.30 -6.89
CA LEU A 71 6.16 2.88 -6.68
C LEU A 71 6.24 2.57 -5.18
N ASP A 72 5.55 1.51 -4.76
CA ASP A 72 5.56 1.01 -3.39
C ASP A 72 5.68 -0.51 -3.38
N GLY A 73 6.35 -1.06 -2.37
CA GLY A 73 6.33 -2.48 -2.07
C GLY A 73 5.44 -2.76 -0.87
N ILE A 74 4.58 -3.76 -0.99
CA ILE A 74 3.85 -4.25 0.18
C ILE A 74 4.70 -5.27 0.89
N VAL A 75 5.22 -4.88 2.04
CA VAL A 75 6.04 -5.75 2.86
C VAL A 75 5.18 -6.61 3.75
N VAL A 76 5.56 -7.87 3.87
CA VAL A 76 5.01 -8.80 4.85
C VAL A 76 5.92 -8.80 6.06
N VAL A 77 5.33 -8.69 7.24
CA VAL A 77 6.08 -8.53 8.48
C VAL A 77 5.59 -9.50 9.55
N VAL A 78 6.56 -9.91 10.36
CA VAL A 78 6.35 -10.75 11.54
C VAL A 78 7.13 -10.18 12.73
N HIS A 79 6.85 -10.67 13.92
CA HIS A 79 7.64 -10.31 15.10
C HIS A 79 9.12 -10.71 14.91
N PRO A 80 10.10 -9.93 15.40
CA PRO A 80 11.52 -10.23 15.24
C PRO A 80 11.95 -11.61 15.75
N SER A 81 11.31 -12.15 16.80
CA SER A 81 11.58 -13.49 17.33
C SER A 81 11.01 -14.65 16.50
N ASN A 82 10.12 -14.36 15.54
CA ASN A 82 9.57 -15.42 14.68
C ASN A 82 10.67 -15.92 13.72
N PRO A 83 11.00 -17.23 13.69
CA PRO A 83 12.06 -17.74 12.83
C PRO A 83 11.73 -17.68 11.34
N VAL A 84 10.44 -17.64 10.95
CA VAL A 84 10.02 -17.55 9.54
C VAL A 84 10.52 -16.24 8.92
N GLY A 85 11.42 -16.33 7.95
CA GLY A 85 12.03 -15.19 7.27
C GLY A 85 11.72 -15.14 5.78
N ALA A 86 11.06 -16.16 5.24
CA ALA A 86 10.73 -16.25 3.81
C ALA A 86 9.43 -17.02 3.61
N LEU A 87 8.58 -16.59 2.68
CA LEU A 87 7.31 -17.23 2.31
C LEU A 87 7.09 -17.10 0.80
N THR A 88 6.46 -18.10 0.19
CA THR A 88 6.00 -17.99 -1.20
C THR A 88 4.69 -17.19 -1.27
N MET A 89 4.35 -16.65 -2.44
CA MET A 89 3.04 -16.03 -2.69
C MET A 89 1.89 -16.99 -2.36
N GLU A 90 2.07 -18.29 -2.63
CA GLU A 90 1.06 -19.29 -2.29
C GLU A 90 0.95 -19.52 -0.77
N ALA A 91 2.06 -19.60 -0.05
CA ALA A 91 2.04 -19.69 1.40
C ALA A 91 1.35 -18.48 2.05
N LEU A 92 1.65 -17.27 1.57
CA LEU A 92 0.98 -16.05 2.00
C LEU A 92 -0.53 -16.11 1.73
N ARG A 93 -0.91 -16.55 0.55
CA ARG A 93 -2.31 -16.74 0.18
C ARG A 93 -3.02 -17.67 1.16
N GLU A 94 -2.48 -18.86 1.39
CA GLU A 94 -3.08 -19.87 2.27
C GLU A 94 -3.15 -19.41 3.74
N ILE A 95 -2.15 -18.64 4.20
CA ILE A 95 -2.17 -18.00 5.52
C ILE A 95 -3.33 -17.00 5.62
N PHE A 96 -3.44 -16.05 4.70
CA PHE A 96 -4.44 -15.00 4.79
C PHE A 96 -5.86 -15.43 4.42
N LEU A 97 -6.02 -16.54 3.69
CA LEU A 97 -7.31 -17.23 3.54
C LEU A 97 -7.71 -17.99 4.82
N GLY A 98 -6.76 -18.25 5.74
CA GLY A 98 -6.97 -18.97 6.97
C GLY A 98 -6.95 -20.50 6.83
N ASN A 99 -6.39 -21.02 5.74
CA ASN A 99 -6.15 -22.45 5.53
C ASN A 99 -4.92 -22.91 6.31
N VAL A 100 -3.86 -22.09 6.33
CA VAL A 100 -2.70 -22.24 7.21
C VAL A 100 -2.95 -21.42 8.48
N ARG A 101 -3.00 -22.10 9.64
CA ARG A 101 -3.41 -21.49 10.92
C ARG A 101 -2.35 -21.58 12.02
N ASN A 102 -1.30 -22.31 11.78
CA ASN A 102 -0.22 -22.55 12.73
C ASN A 102 1.12 -22.33 12.04
N TRP A 103 2.01 -21.60 12.68
CA TRP A 103 3.33 -21.30 12.16
C TRP A 103 4.14 -22.54 11.79
N LYS A 104 3.93 -23.67 12.50
CA LYS A 104 4.56 -24.96 12.20
C LYS A 104 4.33 -25.44 10.77
N GLN A 105 3.19 -25.10 10.17
CA GLN A 105 2.85 -25.49 8.80
C GLN A 105 3.72 -24.81 7.74
N VAL A 106 4.43 -23.73 8.13
CA VAL A 106 5.33 -22.94 7.27
C VAL A 106 6.74 -22.83 7.86
N GLY A 107 7.15 -23.80 8.67
CA GLY A 107 8.52 -23.89 9.20
C GLY A 107 8.78 -23.06 10.47
N GLY A 108 7.74 -22.53 11.09
CA GLY A 108 7.80 -21.81 12.36
C GLY A 108 7.53 -22.66 13.59
N PRO A 109 7.37 -22.04 14.76
CA PRO A 109 7.06 -22.71 16.02
C PRO A 109 5.62 -23.26 16.02
N ASP A 110 5.33 -24.19 16.92
CA ASP A 110 3.98 -24.73 17.11
C ASP A 110 3.10 -23.73 17.88
N ARG A 111 2.67 -22.67 17.17
CA ARG A 111 1.87 -21.55 17.68
C ARG A 111 0.83 -21.11 16.64
N PRO A 112 -0.34 -20.63 17.07
CA PRO A 112 -1.36 -20.13 16.14
C PRO A 112 -0.87 -18.88 15.44
N ILE A 113 -1.33 -18.64 14.20
CA ILE A 113 -1.09 -17.42 13.44
C ILE A 113 -2.18 -16.41 13.76
N VAL A 114 -1.80 -15.19 14.13
CA VAL A 114 -2.69 -14.02 14.27
C VAL A 114 -2.59 -13.17 13.01
N LEU A 115 -3.69 -13.08 12.26
CA LEU A 115 -3.76 -12.39 10.99
C LEU A 115 -4.13 -10.92 11.21
N LEU A 116 -3.29 -10.00 10.74
CA LEU A 116 -3.55 -8.56 10.75
C LEU A 116 -3.76 -8.08 9.32
N SER A 117 -4.89 -7.44 9.08
CA SER A 117 -5.25 -6.84 7.79
C SER A 117 -5.64 -5.37 7.98
N ARG A 118 -5.70 -4.62 6.89
CA ARG A 118 -6.25 -3.27 6.87
C ARG A 118 -7.77 -3.32 6.71
N GLU A 119 -8.43 -2.22 7.06
CA GLU A 119 -9.85 -2.02 6.81
C GLU A 119 -10.18 -2.10 5.31
N PHE A 120 -11.44 -2.41 4.99
CA PHE A 120 -11.92 -2.69 3.64
C PHE A 120 -11.77 -1.53 2.65
N ASN A 121 -11.77 -0.28 3.11
CA ASN A 121 -11.54 0.93 2.31
C ASN A 121 -10.06 1.20 2.02
N SER A 122 -9.14 0.46 2.65
CA SER A 122 -7.71 0.61 2.43
C SER A 122 -7.29 0.13 1.04
N GLY A 123 -6.57 0.98 0.30
CA GLY A 123 -5.96 0.57 -0.98
C GLY A 123 -4.97 -0.58 -0.82
N THR A 124 -4.28 -0.67 0.33
CA THR A 124 -3.37 -1.79 0.65
C THR A 124 -4.15 -3.10 0.84
N HIS A 125 -5.31 -3.04 1.52
CA HIS A 125 -6.18 -4.21 1.67
C HIS A 125 -6.69 -4.72 0.33
N ILE A 126 -7.22 -3.82 -0.50
CA ILE A 126 -7.78 -4.18 -1.81
C ILE A 126 -6.68 -4.75 -2.71
N PHE A 127 -5.52 -4.08 -2.78
CA PHE A 127 -4.41 -4.54 -3.60
C PHE A 127 -3.89 -5.92 -3.15
N PHE A 128 -3.66 -6.11 -1.84
CA PHE A 128 -3.19 -7.40 -1.31
C PHE A 128 -4.20 -8.51 -1.59
N LYS A 129 -5.49 -8.25 -1.43
CA LYS A 129 -6.56 -9.19 -1.75
C LYS A 129 -6.54 -9.60 -3.22
N GLU A 130 -6.50 -8.64 -4.13
CA GLU A 130 -6.51 -8.91 -5.56
C GLU A 130 -5.22 -9.58 -6.03
N HIS A 131 -4.09 -9.08 -5.57
CA HIS A 131 -2.79 -9.53 -6.04
C HIS A 131 -2.35 -10.86 -5.42
N VAL A 132 -2.49 -11.02 -4.09
CA VAL A 132 -2.05 -12.21 -3.35
C VAL A 132 -3.17 -13.26 -3.29
N LEU A 133 -4.33 -12.92 -2.69
CA LEU A 133 -5.38 -13.91 -2.46
C LEU A 133 -6.00 -14.39 -3.77
N ARG A 134 -6.28 -13.48 -4.70
CA ARG A 134 -6.94 -13.73 -5.98
C ARG A 134 -5.96 -13.95 -7.14
N ARG A 135 -4.65 -13.98 -6.87
CA ARG A 135 -3.61 -14.20 -7.90
C ARG A 135 -3.76 -13.28 -9.10
N GLY A 136 -4.01 -11.99 -8.87
CA GLY A 136 -4.22 -10.98 -9.90
C GLY A 136 -5.58 -11.02 -10.60
N LYS A 137 -6.51 -11.88 -10.17
CA LYS A 137 -7.86 -11.96 -10.77
C LYS A 137 -8.81 -10.97 -10.09
N SER A 138 -9.13 -9.86 -10.73
CA SER A 138 -10.03 -8.83 -10.16
C SER A 138 -11.44 -9.35 -9.82
N LYS A 139 -11.93 -10.35 -10.55
CA LYS A 139 -13.23 -11.02 -10.33
C LYS A 139 -13.12 -12.29 -9.48
N GLY A 140 -12.01 -12.53 -8.81
CA GLY A 140 -11.86 -13.64 -7.86
C GLY A 140 -12.82 -13.50 -6.68
N THR A 141 -13.24 -14.63 -6.12
CA THR A 141 -14.19 -14.68 -4.99
C THR A 141 -13.50 -14.85 -3.64
N GLU A 142 -12.20 -15.03 -3.66
CA GLU A 142 -11.41 -15.23 -2.45
C GLU A 142 -11.44 -13.98 -1.56
N GLU A 143 -11.65 -14.18 -0.29
CA GLU A 143 -11.70 -13.16 0.76
C GLU A 143 -10.71 -13.49 1.88
N PHE A 144 -10.29 -12.49 2.63
CA PHE A 144 -9.52 -12.71 3.83
C PHE A 144 -10.26 -13.60 4.81
N SER A 145 -9.52 -14.39 5.56
CA SER A 145 -10.07 -15.15 6.68
C SER A 145 -10.95 -14.25 7.56
N PRO A 146 -12.16 -14.71 7.96
CA PRO A 146 -12.99 -13.96 8.91
C PRO A 146 -12.33 -13.79 10.29
N ARG A 147 -11.23 -14.50 10.55
CA ARG A 147 -10.40 -14.36 11.77
C ARG A 147 -9.38 -13.24 11.68
N SER A 148 -9.26 -12.56 10.54
CA SER A 148 -8.34 -11.43 10.37
C SER A 148 -8.79 -10.24 11.21
N LEU A 149 -7.88 -9.69 12.00
CA LEU A 149 -8.10 -8.47 12.77
C LEU A 149 -7.91 -7.27 11.83
N LEU A 150 -8.95 -6.46 11.68
CA LEU A 150 -8.92 -5.29 10.83
C LEU A 150 -8.33 -4.10 11.59
N MET A 151 -7.22 -3.59 11.09
CA MET A 151 -6.45 -2.51 11.70
C MET A 151 -6.68 -1.18 10.97
N PRO A 152 -6.85 -0.07 11.69
CA PRO A 152 -7.20 1.22 11.11
C PRO A 152 -6.08 1.84 10.28
N SER A 153 -4.82 1.45 10.52
CA SER A 153 -3.66 2.02 9.83
C SER A 153 -2.53 1.01 9.66
N SER A 154 -1.59 1.30 8.75
CA SER A 154 -0.34 0.56 8.61
C SER A 154 0.50 0.64 9.88
N TYR A 155 0.50 1.79 10.55
CA TYR A 155 1.17 1.98 11.85
C TYR A 155 0.59 1.05 12.92
N ALA A 156 -0.74 0.90 12.99
CA ALA A 156 -1.38 -0.02 13.94
C ALA A 156 -0.97 -1.48 13.71
N ILE A 157 -0.82 -1.91 12.45
CA ILE A 157 -0.26 -3.24 12.13
C ILE A 157 1.18 -3.35 12.63
N ALA A 158 2.02 -2.35 12.34
CA ALA A 158 3.43 -2.35 12.75
C ALA A 158 3.57 -2.45 14.27
N GLU A 159 2.77 -1.70 15.03
CA GLU A 159 2.76 -1.74 16.50
C GLU A 159 2.29 -3.10 17.03
N GLU A 160 1.23 -3.67 16.48
CA GLU A 160 0.74 -4.97 16.91
C GLU A 160 1.77 -6.08 16.63
N VAL A 161 2.36 -6.10 15.41
CA VAL A 161 3.41 -7.08 15.06
C VAL A 161 4.61 -6.97 16.00
N SER A 162 4.97 -5.75 16.45
CA SER A 162 6.11 -5.54 17.36
C SER A 162 5.90 -6.09 18.78
N ARG A 163 4.65 -6.42 19.14
CA ARG A 163 4.27 -6.87 20.50
C ARG A 163 3.72 -8.30 20.52
N ASN A 164 3.34 -8.82 19.36
CA ASN A 164 2.66 -10.10 19.23
C ASN A 164 3.51 -11.07 18.41
N GLU A 165 4.19 -12.01 19.10
CA GLU A 165 5.07 -13.01 18.48
C GLU A 165 4.36 -13.94 17.48
N ASN A 166 3.03 -14.01 17.55
CA ASN A 166 2.23 -14.85 16.68
C ASN A 166 1.67 -14.11 15.46
N ALA A 167 1.85 -12.78 15.40
CA ALA A 167 1.26 -11.96 14.36
C ALA A 167 2.00 -12.04 13.03
N ILE A 168 1.22 -11.98 11.97
CA ILE A 168 1.64 -11.64 10.61
C ILE A 168 0.79 -10.48 10.11
N GLY A 169 1.43 -9.50 9.47
CA GLY A 169 0.76 -8.37 8.89
C GLY A 169 1.41 -7.94 7.58
N TYR A 170 0.83 -6.94 6.92
CA TYR A 170 1.37 -6.36 5.70
C TYR A 170 1.05 -4.87 5.63
N TYR A 171 1.97 -4.10 5.05
CA TYR A 171 1.82 -2.66 4.83
C TYR A 171 2.84 -2.15 3.79
N GLY A 172 2.77 -0.88 3.39
CA GLY A 172 3.72 -0.28 2.44
C GLY A 172 5.12 -0.12 3.03
N LEU A 173 6.14 -0.22 2.21
CA LEU A 173 7.56 -0.16 2.57
C LEU A 173 7.89 1.03 3.50
N GLY A 174 7.29 2.19 3.28
CA GLY A 174 7.50 3.41 4.08
C GLY A 174 7.04 3.35 5.55
N TYR A 175 6.61 2.20 6.04
CA TYR A 175 6.22 2.00 7.45
C TYR A 175 7.11 1.00 8.19
N ILE A 176 8.18 0.52 7.56
CA ILE A 176 9.13 -0.41 8.20
C ILE A 176 9.87 0.29 9.35
N SER A 177 10.08 -0.45 10.42
CA SER A 177 10.99 -0.05 11.50
C SER A 177 11.79 -1.26 11.99
N PRO A 178 12.89 -1.05 12.73
CA PRO A 178 13.68 -2.15 13.31
C PRO A 178 12.90 -3.05 14.28
N ARG A 179 11.68 -2.69 14.64
CA ARG A 179 10.82 -3.42 15.58
C ARG A 179 10.04 -4.58 14.94
N GLN A 180 10.10 -4.72 13.62
CA GLN A 180 9.48 -5.82 12.88
C GLN A 180 10.54 -6.53 12.02
N LYS A 181 10.32 -7.82 11.76
CA LYS A 181 11.09 -8.57 10.78
C LYS A 181 10.33 -8.63 9.46
N VAL A 182 10.97 -8.18 8.39
CA VAL A 182 10.46 -8.29 7.03
C VAL A 182 10.68 -9.71 6.52
N VAL A 183 9.65 -10.25 5.87
CA VAL A 183 9.68 -11.58 5.25
C VAL A 183 10.01 -11.43 3.77
N ALA A 184 11.01 -12.16 3.29
CA ALA A 184 11.29 -12.26 1.86
C ALA A 184 10.20 -13.07 1.15
N VAL A 185 9.85 -12.70 -0.08
CA VAL A 185 8.75 -13.33 -0.82
C VAL A 185 9.26 -13.92 -2.12
N ALA A 186 8.88 -15.18 -2.40
CA ALA A 186 9.09 -15.80 -3.70
C ALA A 186 7.78 -15.80 -4.52
N ALA A 187 7.87 -15.53 -5.81
CA ALA A 187 6.71 -15.53 -6.71
C ALA A 187 6.10 -16.94 -6.89
N GLY A 188 6.93 -17.98 -6.80
CA GLY A 188 6.54 -19.38 -6.90
C GLY A 188 7.46 -20.28 -6.06
N GLU A 189 7.16 -21.59 -6.06
CA GLU A 189 7.91 -22.58 -5.25
C GLU A 189 9.38 -22.72 -5.67
N ASN A 190 9.69 -22.52 -6.94
CA ASN A 190 11.05 -22.66 -7.50
C ASN A 190 11.70 -21.31 -7.80
N GLU A 191 11.11 -20.22 -7.36
CA GLU A 191 11.62 -18.88 -7.57
C GLU A 191 12.42 -18.41 -6.35
N PRO A 192 13.40 -17.49 -6.54
CA PRO A 192 14.17 -16.97 -5.44
C PRO A 192 13.31 -16.15 -4.48
N PHE A 193 13.62 -16.24 -3.18
CA PHE A 193 13.04 -15.34 -2.18
C PHE A 193 13.68 -13.95 -2.30
N ILE A 194 12.86 -12.95 -2.57
CA ILE A 194 13.28 -11.57 -2.78
C ILE A 194 12.88 -10.74 -1.55
N ALA A 195 13.84 -10.08 -0.95
CA ALA A 195 13.58 -9.07 0.08
C ALA A 195 13.10 -7.77 -0.58
N PRO A 196 12.12 -7.07 0.01
CA PRO A 196 11.69 -5.77 -0.49
C PRO A 196 12.74 -4.69 -0.19
N ASP A 197 13.27 -4.09 -1.22
CA ASP A 197 14.10 -2.90 -1.18
C ASP A 197 13.83 -2.00 -2.40
N LEU A 198 14.44 -0.81 -2.44
CA LEU A 198 14.22 0.15 -3.52
C LEU A 198 14.56 -0.42 -4.90
N GLU A 199 15.65 -1.22 -5.00
CA GLU A 199 16.09 -1.80 -6.26
C GLU A 199 15.15 -2.93 -6.72
N THR A 200 14.80 -3.83 -5.81
CA THR A 200 13.94 -5.00 -6.13
C THR A 200 12.51 -4.57 -6.50
N ILE A 201 12.01 -3.49 -5.90
CA ILE A 201 10.71 -2.91 -6.25
C ILE A 201 10.79 -2.22 -7.60
N ARG A 202 11.78 -1.34 -7.83
CA ARG A 202 11.94 -0.62 -9.10
C ARG A 202 12.17 -1.55 -10.29
N SER A 203 12.97 -2.61 -10.10
CA SER A 203 13.22 -3.63 -11.13
C SER A 203 12.09 -4.65 -11.29
N ASN A 204 10.98 -4.48 -10.55
CA ASN A 204 9.83 -5.41 -10.53
C ASN A 204 10.21 -6.86 -10.19
N ARG A 205 11.31 -7.05 -9.44
CA ARG A 205 11.72 -8.36 -8.93
C ARG A 205 10.96 -8.75 -7.67
N TYR A 206 10.60 -7.76 -6.82
CA TYR A 206 9.80 -8.02 -5.63
C TYR A 206 8.34 -8.31 -6.00
N PRO A 207 7.78 -9.48 -5.63
CA PRO A 207 6.49 -9.91 -6.16
C PRO A 207 5.29 -9.06 -5.76
N ILE A 208 5.37 -8.31 -4.64
CA ILE A 208 4.24 -7.53 -4.12
C ILE A 208 4.55 -6.03 -4.23
N SER A 209 4.75 -5.55 -5.45
CA SER A 209 4.94 -4.12 -5.76
C SER A 209 3.70 -3.52 -6.41
N ARG A 210 3.53 -2.20 -6.24
CA ARG A 210 2.37 -1.48 -6.78
C ARG A 210 2.72 -0.04 -7.15
N PRO A 211 2.00 0.54 -8.13
CA PRO A 211 2.06 1.96 -8.41
C PRO A 211 1.33 2.80 -7.34
N LEU A 212 1.81 4.03 -7.17
CA LEU A 212 1.16 5.07 -6.40
C LEU A 212 0.71 6.20 -7.32
N PHE A 213 -0.53 6.62 -7.17
CA PHE A 213 -1.17 7.57 -8.05
C PHE A 213 -1.65 8.81 -7.30
N LEU A 214 -1.65 9.93 -8.00
CA LEU A 214 -2.48 11.10 -7.72
C LEU A 214 -3.59 11.16 -8.77
N TYR A 215 -4.84 11.26 -8.33
CA TYR A 215 -5.99 11.44 -9.20
C TYR A 215 -6.57 12.83 -9.06
N THR A 216 -6.95 13.43 -10.19
CA THR A 216 -7.68 14.71 -10.25
C THR A 216 -8.95 14.56 -11.08
N ASN A 217 -9.89 15.48 -10.91
CA ASN A 217 -11.06 15.57 -11.78
C ASN A 217 -10.70 16.42 -13.02
N GLY A 218 -10.49 15.73 -14.15
CA GLY A 218 -9.95 16.32 -15.37
C GLY A 218 -8.47 16.69 -15.27
N LYS A 219 -7.95 17.32 -16.32
CA LYS A 219 -6.53 17.75 -16.36
C LYS A 219 -6.24 18.77 -15.26
N PRO A 220 -5.17 18.58 -14.47
CA PRO A 220 -4.82 19.50 -13.40
C PRO A 220 -4.48 20.90 -13.93
N GLN A 221 -4.93 21.92 -13.21
CA GLN A 221 -4.68 23.34 -13.52
C GLN A 221 -4.29 24.12 -12.26
N GLY A 222 -3.74 25.31 -12.42
CA GLY A 222 -3.42 26.21 -11.31
C GLY A 222 -2.53 25.55 -10.24
N ALA A 223 -2.90 25.72 -8.98
CA ALA A 223 -2.16 25.19 -7.83
C ALA A 223 -2.09 23.66 -7.83
N VAL A 224 -3.16 22.98 -8.26
CA VAL A 224 -3.19 21.51 -8.38
C VAL A 224 -2.13 21.02 -9.37
N LYS A 225 -2.03 21.68 -10.54
CA LYS A 225 -0.99 21.35 -11.52
C LYS A 225 0.40 21.63 -10.96
N ALA A 226 0.60 22.77 -10.32
CA ALA A 226 1.89 23.12 -9.73
C ALA A 226 2.35 22.10 -8.67
N PHE A 227 1.42 21.62 -7.84
CA PHE A 227 1.70 20.56 -6.86
C PHE A 227 2.09 19.23 -7.52
N ILE A 228 1.39 18.82 -8.57
CA ILE A 228 1.72 17.58 -9.30
C ILE A 228 3.07 17.73 -10.02
N ASP A 229 3.33 18.88 -10.66
CA ASP A 229 4.64 19.16 -11.28
C ASP A 229 5.76 19.13 -10.23
N PHE A 230 5.51 19.65 -9.02
CA PHE A 230 6.45 19.54 -7.90
C PHE A 230 6.69 18.08 -7.50
N ALA A 231 5.63 17.26 -7.37
CA ALA A 231 5.79 15.83 -7.06
C ALA A 231 6.67 15.10 -8.10
N TYR A 232 6.62 15.52 -9.37
CA TYR A 232 7.48 15.01 -10.44
C TYR A 232 8.88 15.62 -10.48
N SER A 233 9.11 16.73 -9.81
CA SER A 233 10.40 17.41 -9.79
C SER A 233 11.48 16.56 -9.11
N LYS A 234 12.75 16.94 -9.30
CA LYS A 234 13.87 16.29 -8.59
C LYS A 234 13.67 16.32 -7.08
N GLU A 235 13.27 17.48 -6.53
CA GLU A 235 13.02 17.64 -5.09
C GLU A 235 11.85 16.77 -4.62
N GLY A 236 10.74 16.74 -5.38
CA GLY A 236 9.59 15.88 -5.09
C GLY A 236 9.94 14.40 -5.10
N GLN A 237 10.79 13.95 -6.02
CA GLN A 237 11.25 12.57 -6.09
C GLN A 237 12.32 12.23 -5.02
N GLU A 238 13.11 13.19 -4.57
CA GLU A 238 13.97 13.01 -3.38
C GLU A 238 13.14 12.80 -2.11
N ILE A 239 11.97 13.44 -2.00
CA ILE A 239 11.03 13.20 -0.90
C ILE A 239 10.44 11.78 -0.97
N VAL A 240 10.14 11.26 -2.18
CA VAL A 240 9.73 9.86 -2.36
C VAL A 240 10.74 8.91 -1.73
N VAL A 241 12.05 9.11 -2.00
CA VAL A 241 13.12 8.30 -1.41
C VAL A 241 13.20 8.47 0.11
N LYS A 242 13.13 9.70 0.61
CA LYS A 242 13.20 10.02 2.05
C LYS A 242 12.03 9.43 2.86
N THR A 243 10.92 9.13 2.20
CA THR A 243 9.75 8.51 2.80
C THR A 243 9.66 7.01 2.53
N ASP A 244 10.79 6.39 2.11
CA ASP A 244 10.97 4.96 1.83
C ASP A 244 10.05 4.41 0.73
N PHE A 245 9.60 5.28 -0.18
CA PHE A 245 8.97 4.87 -1.44
C PHE A 245 9.99 4.88 -2.58
N VAL A 246 9.60 4.34 -3.71
CA VAL A 246 10.48 4.16 -4.88
C VAL A 246 10.10 5.17 -5.95
N PRO A 247 11.05 6.03 -6.39
CA PRO A 247 10.82 6.89 -7.54
C PRO A 247 10.46 6.07 -8.78
N PHE A 248 9.52 6.57 -9.57
CA PHE A 248 9.10 5.86 -10.79
C PHE A 248 10.03 6.13 -12.00
N LYS A 249 10.93 7.13 -11.88
CA LYS A 249 11.98 7.48 -12.87
C LYS A 249 13.36 7.45 -12.23
#